data_93c7e8c8a0aa196fd3ad95e4ae0a66c4
#
_entry.id   93c7e8c8a0aa196fd3ad95e4ae0a66c4
#
_cell.length_a   1.000
_cell.length_b   1.000
_cell.length_c   1.000
_cell.angle_alpha   90.00
_cell.angle_beta   90.00
_cell.angle_gamma   90.00
#
_symmetry.space_group_name_H-M   'P 1'
#
loop_
_entity.id
_entity.type
_entity.pdbx_description
1 polymer ?
#
loop_
_entity_poly.entity_id
_entity_poly.type
_entity_poly.pdbx_seq_one_letter_code
_entity_poly.pdbx_strand_id
1 'polypeptide(L)'
;MPIKKCTINGKSGWKYGDVGTCYTGPDGKRKAVAQAIAIVSSNPKDIVNLDSNKVSVDYDDTASTAKGKELLKRLLREGKSVYIISARSSKFPIVDALKDIIPADKIYATGSNEAKVKKAESLNIGTHYDNNKSVIDKIREAGIKGILFNG
;
A
#
# COMPACT_ATOMS: atom_id res chain seq x y z
N MET A 1 -18.01 8.39 -4.18
CA MET A 1 -18.27 8.98 -5.50
C MET A 1 -19.70 8.74 -5.88
N PRO A 2 -20.47 9.79 -6.11
CA PRO A 2 -21.90 9.61 -6.31
C PRO A 2 -22.20 9.07 -7.71
N ILE A 3 -22.83 7.91 -7.75
CA ILE A 3 -23.52 7.42 -8.93
C ILE A 3 -24.96 7.93 -8.81
N LYS A 4 -25.41 8.68 -9.80
CA LYS A 4 -26.73 9.33 -9.80
C LYS A 4 -27.63 8.71 -10.83
N LYS A 5 -28.95 8.73 -10.55
CA LYS A 5 -29.95 8.42 -11.55
C LYS A 5 -29.99 9.51 -12.60
N CYS A 6 -30.21 9.13 -13.86
CA CYS A 6 -30.34 10.06 -14.97
C CYS A 6 -31.45 9.60 -15.90
N THR A 7 -31.92 10.49 -16.76
CA THR A 7 -32.92 10.17 -17.78
C THR A 7 -32.43 10.71 -19.12
N ILE A 8 -32.47 9.87 -20.15
CA ILE A 8 -32.14 10.28 -21.52
C ILE A 8 -33.18 9.67 -22.47
N ASN A 9 -33.73 10.51 -23.32
CA ASN A 9 -34.78 10.11 -24.27
C ASN A 9 -35.97 9.38 -23.60
N GLY A 10 -36.34 9.79 -22.39
CA GLY A 10 -37.42 9.18 -21.62
C GLY A 10 -37.07 7.89 -20.92
N LYS A 11 -35.82 7.43 -21.01
CA LYS A 11 -35.33 6.19 -20.35
C LYS A 11 -34.52 6.52 -19.12
N SER A 12 -34.81 5.81 -18.02
CA SER A 12 -34.04 5.92 -16.79
C SER A 12 -32.68 5.24 -16.94
N GLY A 13 -31.64 5.82 -16.35
CA GLY A 13 -30.29 5.27 -16.36
C GLY A 13 -29.48 5.73 -15.17
N TRP A 14 -28.17 5.58 -15.28
CA TRP A 14 -27.20 5.92 -14.24
C TRP A 14 -26.02 6.69 -14.84
N LYS A 15 -25.48 7.62 -14.08
CA LYS A 15 -24.29 8.36 -14.49
C LYS A 15 -23.38 8.62 -13.29
N TYR A 16 -22.11 8.89 -13.56
CA TYR A 16 -21.15 9.32 -12.56
C TYR A 16 -21.11 10.84 -12.46
N GLY A 17 -21.53 11.36 -11.31
CA GLY A 17 -21.57 12.82 -11.10
C GLY A 17 -22.50 13.55 -12.06
N ASP A 18 -22.25 14.84 -12.26
CA ASP A 18 -23.09 15.69 -13.10
C ASP A 18 -22.64 15.68 -14.59
N VAL A 19 -21.39 15.29 -14.84
CA VAL A 19 -20.79 15.32 -16.19
C VAL A 19 -20.57 13.94 -16.80
N GLY A 20 -20.90 12.87 -16.07
CA GLY A 20 -20.74 11.51 -16.57
C GLY A 20 -21.75 11.15 -17.65
N THR A 21 -21.43 10.15 -18.47
CA THR A 21 -22.35 9.61 -19.47
C THR A 21 -23.51 8.90 -18.80
N CYS A 22 -24.74 9.17 -19.25
CA CYS A 22 -25.93 8.48 -18.76
C CYS A 22 -26.05 7.11 -19.45
N TYR A 23 -25.95 6.05 -18.67
CA TYR A 23 -26.09 4.68 -19.15
C TYR A 23 -27.48 4.16 -18.82
N THR A 24 -28.21 3.72 -19.81
CA THR A 24 -29.56 3.18 -19.68
C THR A 24 -29.59 1.66 -19.85
N GLY A 25 -30.71 1.03 -19.46
CA GLY A 25 -30.89 -0.41 -19.57
C GLY A 25 -30.47 -1.17 -18.32
N PRO A 26 -30.57 -2.52 -18.35
CA PRO A 26 -30.30 -3.35 -17.18
C PRO A 26 -28.90 -3.18 -16.57
N ASP A 27 -27.89 -2.87 -17.42
CA ASP A 27 -26.50 -2.70 -17.02
C ASP A 27 -26.10 -1.23 -16.79
N GLY A 28 -27.04 -0.30 -16.80
CA GLY A 28 -26.75 1.12 -16.72
C GLY A 28 -25.91 1.51 -15.49
N LYS A 29 -26.31 1.05 -14.31
CA LYS A 29 -25.57 1.32 -13.07
C LYS A 29 -24.16 0.73 -13.12
N ARG A 30 -24.01 -0.49 -13.61
CA ARG A 30 -22.71 -1.16 -13.76
C ARG A 30 -21.79 -0.40 -14.68
N LYS A 31 -22.30 0.11 -15.79
CA LYS A 31 -21.53 0.92 -16.75
C LYS A 31 -21.09 2.25 -16.13
N ALA A 32 -21.95 2.90 -15.36
CA ALA A 32 -21.63 4.15 -14.68
C ALA A 32 -20.54 3.93 -13.62
N VAL A 33 -20.58 2.82 -12.88
CA VAL A 33 -19.53 2.44 -11.92
C VAL A 33 -18.21 2.20 -12.64
N ALA A 34 -18.23 1.49 -13.78
CA ALA A 34 -17.04 1.26 -14.58
C ALA A 34 -16.41 2.57 -15.08
N GLN A 35 -17.23 3.53 -15.50
CA GLN A 35 -16.76 4.87 -15.88
C GLN A 35 -16.12 5.61 -14.71
N ALA A 36 -16.70 5.53 -13.51
CA ALA A 36 -16.15 6.13 -12.30
C ALA A 36 -14.76 5.59 -11.99
N ILE A 37 -14.58 4.28 -12.08
CA ILE A 37 -13.27 3.63 -11.90
C ILE A 37 -12.25 4.15 -12.92
N ALA A 38 -12.64 4.23 -14.19
CA ALA A 38 -11.77 4.71 -15.26
C ALA A 38 -11.34 6.17 -15.07
N ILE A 39 -12.24 7.02 -14.57
CA ILE A 39 -11.96 8.45 -14.30
C ILE A 39 -10.98 8.60 -13.14
N VAL A 40 -11.19 7.85 -12.06
CA VAL A 40 -10.35 7.93 -10.85
C VAL A 40 -8.99 7.28 -11.06
N SER A 41 -8.92 6.20 -11.83
CA SER A 41 -7.69 5.41 -12.04
C SER A 41 -6.95 5.82 -13.30
N SER A 42 -6.47 7.06 -13.35
CA SER A 42 -5.54 7.47 -14.41
C SER A 42 -4.14 6.87 -14.23
N ASN A 43 -3.82 6.38 -13.04
CA ASN A 43 -2.55 5.78 -12.68
C ASN A 43 -2.79 4.38 -12.11
N PRO A 44 -2.13 3.30 -12.62
CA PRO A 44 -2.29 1.94 -12.10
C PRO A 44 -2.09 1.81 -10.58
N LYS A 45 -1.32 2.70 -9.97
CA LYS A 45 -1.12 2.71 -8.51
C LYS A 45 -2.40 2.98 -7.73
N ASP A 46 -3.35 3.72 -8.31
CA ASP A 46 -4.62 4.02 -7.64
C ASP A 46 -5.52 2.79 -7.55
N ILE A 47 -5.33 1.80 -8.43
CA ILE A 47 -6.12 0.56 -8.46
C ILE A 47 -5.79 -0.33 -7.27
N VAL A 48 -4.53 -0.36 -6.81
CA VAL A 48 -4.08 -1.20 -5.69
C VAL A 48 -4.25 -0.52 -4.33
N ASN A 49 -4.82 0.67 -4.29
CA ASN A 49 -5.18 1.40 -3.07
C ASN A 49 -4.03 1.54 -2.07
N LEU A 50 -2.83 1.85 -2.57
CA LEU A 50 -1.64 2.04 -1.75
C LEU A 50 -1.73 3.34 -0.95
N ASP A 51 -1.24 3.29 0.28
CA ASP A 51 -1.15 4.46 1.15
C ASP A 51 0.29 4.98 1.19
N SER A 52 0.52 6.17 0.64
CA SER A 52 1.85 6.79 0.60
C SER A 52 2.41 7.15 1.98
N ASN A 53 1.56 7.22 3.01
CA ASN A 53 1.99 7.45 4.39
C ASN A 53 2.45 6.17 5.09
N LYS A 54 2.15 5.01 4.55
CA LYS A 54 2.55 3.73 5.11
C LYS A 54 3.88 3.29 4.52
N VAL A 55 4.85 3.08 5.38
CA VAL A 55 6.20 2.66 5.01
C VAL A 55 6.56 1.42 5.79
N SER A 56 7.10 0.42 5.13
CA SER A 56 7.67 -0.74 5.80
C SER A 56 9.18 -0.80 5.62
N VAL A 57 9.87 -1.34 6.61
CA VAL A 57 11.33 -1.45 6.63
C VAL A 57 11.69 -2.86 7.08
N ASP A 58 12.63 -3.48 6.36
CA ASP A 58 13.20 -4.76 6.76
C ASP A 58 14.00 -4.60 8.06
N TYR A 59 14.14 -5.69 8.83
CA TYR A 59 14.89 -5.65 10.07
C TYR A 59 16.37 -5.99 9.88
N ASP A 60 16.68 -7.21 9.40
CA ASP A 60 18.06 -7.69 9.30
C ASP A 60 18.87 -6.84 8.31
N ASP A 61 20.02 -6.36 8.75
CA ASP A 61 20.93 -5.51 7.97
C ASP A 61 20.27 -4.20 7.45
N THR A 62 19.12 -3.86 7.95
CA THR A 62 18.40 -2.61 7.64
C THR A 62 18.04 -1.89 8.93
N ALA A 63 16.89 -2.16 9.53
CA ALA A 63 16.48 -1.50 10.78
C ALA A 63 17.35 -1.89 11.98
N SER A 64 18.04 -3.03 11.93
CA SER A 64 18.98 -3.45 12.97
C SER A 64 20.26 -2.62 12.99
N THR A 65 20.57 -1.90 11.92
CA THR A 65 21.76 -1.05 11.81
C THR A 65 21.52 0.33 12.39
N ALA A 66 22.58 1.06 12.72
CA ALA A 66 22.49 2.43 13.20
C ALA A 66 21.83 3.34 12.15
N LYS A 67 22.20 3.20 10.88
CA LYS A 67 21.58 3.96 9.78
C LYS A 67 20.11 3.62 9.60
N GLY A 68 19.76 2.35 9.77
CA GLY A 68 18.36 1.90 9.69
C GLY A 68 17.52 2.51 10.81
N LYS A 69 18.04 2.54 12.03
CA LYS A 69 17.34 3.18 13.17
C LYS A 69 17.15 4.67 12.96
N GLU A 70 18.14 5.35 12.38
CA GLU A 70 18.01 6.76 12.00
C GLU A 70 16.95 6.96 10.92
N LEU A 71 16.86 6.05 9.94
CA LEU A 71 15.81 6.07 8.94
C LEU A 71 14.43 5.96 9.59
N LEU A 72 14.25 5.04 10.54
CA LEU A 72 12.98 4.87 11.26
C LEU A 72 12.59 6.17 11.98
N LYS A 73 13.51 6.76 12.70
CA LYS A 73 13.28 8.02 13.42
C LYS A 73 12.92 9.16 12.47
N ARG A 74 13.60 9.24 11.33
CA ARG A 74 13.31 10.25 10.32
C ARG A 74 11.91 10.10 9.75
N LEU A 75 11.53 8.87 9.39
CA LEU A 75 10.20 8.59 8.84
C LEU A 75 9.10 8.94 9.84
N LEU A 76 9.31 8.63 11.11
CA LEU A 76 8.37 8.97 12.18
C LEU A 76 8.23 10.48 12.34
N ARG A 77 9.34 11.23 12.26
CA ARG A 77 9.32 12.70 12.31
C ARG A 77 8.57 13.31 11.13
N GLU A 78 8.60 12.64 9.97
CA GLU A 78 7.86 13.04 8.77
C GLU A 78 6.36 12.73 8.85
N GLY A 79 5.92 12.12 9.94
CA GLY A 79 4.51 11.75 10.12
C GLY A 79 4.09 10.47 9.42
N LYS A 80 5.06 9.64 9.00
CA LYS A 80 4.77 8.36 8.34
C LYS A 80 4.32 7.30 9.35
N SER A 81 3.46 6.39 8.89
CA SER A 81 3.13 5.16 9.61
C SER A 81 4.19 4.12 9.26
N VAL A 82 5.05 3.77 10.21
CA VAL A 82 6.19 2.90 9.98
C VAL A 82 5.93 1.50 10.53
N TYR A 83 6.13 0.51 9.68
CA TYR A 83 5.99 -0.91 10.01
C TYR A 83 7.33 -1.62 9.81
N ILE A 84 7.60 -2.63 10.61
CA ILE A 84 8.73 -3.54 10.40
C ILE A 84 8.18 -4.85 9.86
N ILE A 85 8.67 -5.28 8.71
CA ILE A 85 8.28 -6.54 8.09
C ILE A 85 9.54 -7.36 7.85
N SER A 86 9.68 -8.45 8.61
CA SER A 86 10.86 -9.32 8.58
C SER A 86 10.51 -10.71 8.05
N ALA A 87 11.48 -11.35 7.43
CA ALA A 87 11.38 -12.76 7.04
C ALA A 87 11.64 -13.73 8.20
N ARG A 88 11.99 -13.23 9.37
CA ARG A 88 12.19 -14.07 10.56
C ARG A 88 10.89 -14.78 10.95
N SER A 89 11.00 -15.90 11.62
CA SER A 89 9.85 -16.67 12.13
C SER A 89 9.33 -16.14 13.47
N SER A 90 10.14 -15.38 14.21
CA SER A 90 9.75 -14.79 15.50
C SER A 90 9.98 -13.29 15.51
N LYS A 91 9.00 -12.54 16.01
CA LYS A 91 9.11 -11.09 16.14
C LYS A 91 9.71 -10.63 17.46
N PHE A 92 9.77 -11.49 18.46
CA PHE A 92 10.20 -11.09 19.81
C PHE A 92 11.58 -10.43 19.87
N PRO A 93 12.63 -10.95 19.21
CA PRO A 93 13.92 -10.28 19.19
C PRO A 93 13.86 -8.88 18.56
N ILE A 94 13.00 -8.71 17.54
CA ILE A 94 12.81 -7.43 16.85
C ILE A 94 12.09 -6.44 17.76
N VAL A 95 11.02 -6.89 18.40
CA VAL A 95 10.24 -6.08 19.35
C VAL A 95 11.14 -5.56 20.46
N ASP A 96 11.96 -6.41 21.03
CA ASP A 96 12.89 -6.05 22.10
C ASP A 96 13.94 -5.02 21.63
N ALA A 97 14.47 -5.21 20.44
CA ALA A 97 15.48 -4.31 19.87
C ALA A 97 14.93 -2.93 19.49
N LEU A 98 13.67 -2.84 19.09
CA LEU A 98 13.04 -1.62 18.55
C LEU A 98 11.96 -1.04 19.46
N LYS A 99 11.81 -1.53 20.67
CA LYS A 99 10.72 -1.15 21.59
C LYS A 99 10.58 0.35 21.84
N ASP A 100 11.69 1.10 21.77
CA ASP A 100 11.70 2.54 21.98
C ASP A 100 11.42 3.34 20.72
N ILE A 101 11.31 2.68 19.57
CA ILE A 101 11.14 3.32 18.26
C ILE A 101 9.82 2.90 17.62
N ILE A 102 9.57 1.60 17.51
CA ILE A 102 8.40 1.03 16.84
C ILE A 102 7.61 0.17 17.82
N PRO A 103 6.29 0.38 17.96
CA PRO A 103 5.47 -0.46 18.83
C PRO A 103 5.33 -1.89 18.29
N ALA A 104 5.14 -2.84 19.20
CA ALA A 104 5.06 -4.26 18.86
C ALA A 104 3.96 -4.61 17.85
N ASP A 105 2.85 -3.89 17.86
CA ASP A 105 1.72 -4.11 16.95
C ASP A 105 2.01 -3.70 15.50
N LYS A 106 3.12 -3.01 15.26
CA LYS A 106 3.60 -2.64 13.93
C LYS A 106 4.81 -3.44 13.48
N ILE A 107 5.15 -4.50 14.19
CA ILE A 107 6.28 -5.38 13.88
C ILE A 107 5.73 -6.75 13.48
N TYR A 108 6.12 -7.22 12.30
CA TYR A 108 5.66 -8.48 11.72
C TYR A 108 6.84 -9.38 11.37
N ALA A 109 6.81 -10.61 11.86
CA ALA A 109 7.73 -11.67 11.45
C ALA A 109 6.94 -12.64 10.57
N THR A 110 7.28 -12.73 9.31
CA THR A 110 6.45 -13.40 8.29
C THR A 110 6.91 -14.82 7.96
N GLY A 111 8.15 -15.16 8.26
CA GLY A 111 8.70 -16.48 8.05
C GLY A 111 9.39 -16.70 6.69
N SER A 112 9.18 -15.81 5.72
CA SER A 112 9.84 -15.90 4.41
C SER A 112 9.80 -14.56 3.68
N ASN A 113 10.62 -14.45 2.64
CA ASN A 113 10.62 -13.26 1.79
C ASN A 113 9.31 -13.13 0.99
N GLU A 114 8.73 -14.24 0.56
CA GLU A 114 7.44 -14.23 -0.14
C GLU A 114 6.32 -13.75 0.78
N ALA A 115 6.29 -14.23 2.01
CA ALA A 115 5.32 -13.80 3.01
C ALA A 115 5.51 -12.32 3.37
N LYS A 116 6.76 -11.83 3.36
CA LYS A 116 7.08 -10.42 3.55
C LYS A 116 6.36 -9.54 2.51
N VAL A 117 6.47 -9.90 1.24
CA VAL A 117 5.82 -9.15 0.14
C VAL A 117 4.30 -9.19 0.30
N LYS A 118 3.73 -10.35 0.60
CA LYS A 118 2.29 -10.49 0.83
C LYS A 118 1.80 -9.64 2.01
N LYS A 119 2.58 -9.57 3.08
CA LYS A 119 2.25 -8.75 4.23
C LYS A 119 2.25 -7.26 3.86
N ALA A 120 3.23 -6.80 3.10
CA ALA A 120 3.28 -5.43 2.62
C ALA A 120 2.05 -5.08 1.77
N GLU A 121 1.63 -5.99 0.90
CA GLU A 121 0.41 -5.81 0.11
C GLU A 121 -0.84 -5.73 1.01
N SER A 122 -0.95 -6.63 1.99
CA SER A 122 -2.13 -6.68 2.88
C SER A 122 -2.26 -5.44 3.76
N LEU A 123 -1.16 -4.79 4.09
CA LEU A 123 -1.12 -3.56 4.88
C LEU A 123 -1.29 -2.30 4.03
N ASN A 124 -1.39 -2.43 2.71
CA ASN A 124 -1.43 -1.31 1.77
C ASN A 124 -0.19 -0.40 1.88
N ILE A 125 0.97 -1.01 2.04
CA ILE A 125 2.25 -0.29 2.14
C ILE A 125 2.53 0.46 0.83
N GLY A 126 2.85 1.74 0.94
CA GLY A 126 3.22 2.55 -0.22
C GLY A 126 4.70 2.47 -0.57
N THR A 127 5.57 2.31 0.43
CA THR A 127 7.03 2.25 0.23
C THR A 127 7.64 1.20 1.16
N HIS A 128 8.56 0.40 0.62
CA HIS A 128 9.29 -0.61 1.40
C HIS A 128 10.80 -0.43 1.22
N TYR A 129 11.51 -0.41 2.33
CA TYR A 129 12.98 -0.37 2.38
C TYR A 129 13.52 -1.75 2.75
N ASP A 130 14.47 -2.25 1.97
CA ASP A 130 15.09 -3.56 2.21
C ASP A 130 16.50 -3.55 1.65
N ASN A 131 17.40 -4.31 2.27
CA ASN A 131 18.77 -4.46 1.79
C ASN A 131 18.91 -5.59 0.75
N ASN A 132 17.87 -6.38 0.57
CA ASN A 132 17.85 -7.50 -0.35
C ASN A 132 17.22 -7.09 -1.68
N LYS A 133 18.05 -7.04 -2.73
CA LYS A 133 17.59 -6.66 -4.06
C LYS A 133 16.48 -7.56 -4.59
N SER A 134 16.55 -8.87 -4.32
CA SER A 134 15.52 -9.82 -4.75
C SER A 134 14.14 -9.49 -4.15
N VAL A 135 14.11 -9.10 -2.88
CA VAL A 135 12.88 -8.66 -2.22
C VAL A 135 12.39 -7.35 -2.83
N ILE A 136 13.30 -6.40 -3.07
CA ILE A 136 12.95 -5.12 -3.69
C ILE A 136 12.36 -5.31 -5.08
N ASP A 137 12.89 -6.21 -5.88
CA ASP A 137 12.35 -6.51 -7.20
C ASP A 137 10.92 -7.06 -7.11
N LYS A 138 10.65 -7.96 -6.17
CA LYS A 138 9.30 -8.49 -5.93
C LYS A 138 8.34 -7.43 -5.40
N ILE A 139 8.81 -6.56 -4.54
CA ILE A 139 8.04 -5.42 -4.02
C ILE A 139 7.60 -4.50 -5.17
N ARG A 140 8.52 -4.20 -6.09
CA ARG A 140 8.22 -3.37 -7.27
C ARG A 140 7.23 -4.06 -8.21
N GLU A 141 7.35 -5.37 -8.39
CA GLU A 141 6.40 -6.15 -9.18
C GLU A 141 4.98 -6.11 -8.60
N ALA A 142 4.88 -6.00 -7.27
CA ALA A 142 3.60 -5.85 -6.58
C ALA A 142 3.01 -4.44 -6.68
N GLY A 143 3.70 -3.50 -7.33
CA GLY A 143 3.26 -2.11 -7.47
C GLY A 143 3.64 -1.21 -6.31
N ILE A 144 4.41 -1.70 -5.36
CA ILE A 144 4.89 -0.94 -4.19
C ILE A 144 6.23 -0.29 -4.53
N LYS A 145 6.45 0.94 -4.09
CA LYS A 145 7.74 1.59 -4.26
C LYS A 145 8.79 0.87 -3.40
N GLY A 146 9.76 0.25 -4.05
CA GLY A 146 10.86 -0.43 -3.38
C GLY A 146 12.12 0.42 -3.38
N ILE A 147 12.74 0.59 -2.23
CA ILE A 147 13.99 1.33 -2.07
C ILE A 147 15.05 0.38 -1.51
N LEU A 148 16.11 0.17 -2.27
CA LEU A 148 17.23 -0.65 -1.83
C LEU A 148 18.02 0.12 -0.77
N PHE A 149 18.11 -0.47 0.42
CA PHE A 149 18.81 0.13 1.55
C PHE A 149 20.27 -0.34 1.58
N ASN A 150 21.19 0.62 1.66
CA ASN A 150 22.61 0.37 1.82
C ASN A 150 23.05 0.94 3.17
N GLY A 151 23.20 0.02 4.13
CA GLY A 151 23.56 0.36 5.51
C GLY A 151 24.99 0.77 5.74
#